data_8b6eb3ac93f5da82220104b08c98fefa
#
_entry.id   8b6eb3ac93f5da82220104b08c98fefa
#
_cell.length_a   1.000
_cell.length_b   1.000
_cell.length_c   1.000
_cell.angle_alpha   90.00
_cell.angle_beta   90.00
_cell.angle_gamma   90.00
#
_symmetry.space_group_name_H-M   'P 1'
#
loop_
_entity.id
_entity.type
_entity.pdbx_description
1 polymer ?
#
loop_
_entity_poly.entity_id
_entity_poly.type
_entity_poly.pdbx_seq_one_letter_code
_entity_poly.pdbx_strand_id
1 'polypeptide(L)'
;MEKVTIAAFGGSLRSKSYNGYLLKTASKNVPEGVDFKIAPIRNLPMYNTDEEENPSEAVVNFKNVLRDADGILVVTPEYNYSIPGFIKNAIDIASRPYSDNVLKGKHVAVMSASIGAFGGMRAQYHLRQVFVYLDMKQINKPEVFINFAQDKFDPNGELRDEKSLLLIQELMKKLAAECRLSRKSLPV
;
A
#
# COMPACT_ATOMS: atom_id res chain seq x y z
N MET A 1 9.04 -21.81 5.50
CA MET A 1 9.39 -20.38 5.71
C MET A 1 8.44 -19.79 6.76
N GLU A 2 8.94 -18.88 7.58
CA GLU A 2 8.11 -18.18 8.56
C GLU A 2 7.02 -17.38 7.84
N LYS A 3 5.76 -17.51 8.30
CA LYS A 3 4.61 -16.80 7.73
C LYS A 3 4.67 -15.34 8.13
N VAL A 4 4.45 -14.44 7.18
CA VAL A 4 4.29 -13.00 7.42
C VAL A 4 2.99 -12.50 6.81
N THR A 5 2.41 -11.46 7.42
CA THR A 5 1.20 -10.82 6.93
C THR A 5 1.56 -9.50 6.26
N ILE A 6 1.14 -9.30 5.02
CA ILE A 6 1.22 -8.01 4.33
C ILE A 6 -0.19 -7.46 4.15
N ALA A 7 -0.46 -6.32 4.76
CA ALA A 7 -1.69 -5.58 4.50
C ALA A 7 -1.47 -4.61 3.35
N ALA A 8 -2.45 -4.52 2.44
CA ALA A 8 -2.42 -3.58 1.33
C ALA A 8 -3.64 -2.69 1.35
N PHE A 9 -3.46 -1.42 1.04
CA PHE A 9 -4.57 -0.51 0.80
C PHE A 9 -4.27 0.41 -0.39
N GLY A 10 -5.32 1.01 -0.93
CA GLY A 10 -5.18 1.90 -2.07
C GLY A 10 -5.99 1.45 -3.26
N GLY A 11 -5.37 1.49 -4.44
CA GLY A 11 -6.09 1.32 -5.69
C GLY A 11 -6.76 2.63 -6.10
N SER A 12 -8.05 2.62 -6.24
CA SER A 12 -8.89 3.80 -6.53
C SER A 12 -10.33 3.50 -6.13
N LEU A 13 -11.07 4.53 -5.80
CA LEU A 13 -12.52 4.39 -5.56
C LEU A 13 -13.32 4.10 -6.83
N ARG A 14 -12.72 4.27 -8.02
CA ARG A 14 -13.31 3.91 -9.31
C ARG A 14 -13.26 2.40 -9.53
N SER A 15 -14.36 1.79 -9.98
CA SER A 15 -14.48 0.32 -10.17
C SER A 15 -13.51 -0.25 -11.20
N LYS A 16 -13.33 0.43 -12.35
CA LYS A 16 -12.37 0.04 -13.41
C LYS A 16 -11.11 0.90 -13.31
N SER A 17 -10.30 0.67 -12.28
CA SER A 17 -9.08 1.44 -12.02
C SER A 17 -7.83 0.60 -12.26
N TYR A 18 -6.87 1.14 -13.00
CA TYR A 18 -5.55 0.50 -13.17
C TYR A 18 -4.83 0.27 -11.83
N ASN A 19 -5.00 1.15 -10.86
CA ASN A 19 -4.44 0.92 -9.53
C ASN A 19 -5.20 -0.15 -8.74
N GLY A 20 -6.51 -0.33 -8.98
CA GLY A 20 -7.27 -1.49 -8.50
C GLY A 20 -6.79 -2.80 -9.13
N TYR A 21 -6.54 -2.79 -10.43
CA TYR A 21 -5.96 -3.93 -11.14
C TYR A 21 -4.54 -4.23 -10.68
N LEU A 22 -3.72 -3.21 -10.43
CA LEU A 22 -2.38 -3.35 -9.89
C LEU A 22 -2.39 -3.97 -8.49
N LEU A 23 -3.29 -3.55 -7.61
CA LEU A 23 -3.48 -4.15 -6.29
C LEU A 23 -3.86 -5.64 -6.40
N LYS A 24 -4.79 -5.98 -7.29
CA LYS A 24 -5.16 -7.37 -7.60
C LYS A 24 -3.97 -8.16 -8.17
N THR A 25 -3.16 -7.55 -9.05
CA THR A 25 -1.95 -8.20 -9.57
C THR A 25 -0.96 -8.48 -8.44
N ALA A 26 -0.73 -7.52 -7.53
CA ALA A 26 0.13 -7.72 -6.38
C ALA A 26 -0.36 -8.88 -5.49
N SER A 27 -1.67 -8.97 -5.21
CA SER A 27 -2.22 -10.06 -4.39
C SER A 27 -2.04 -11.46 -4.97
N LYS A 28 -1.99 -11.57 -6.31
CA LYS A 28 -1.74 -12.84 -7.02
C LYS A 28 -0.25 -13.20 -7.12
N ASN A 29 0.64 -12.27 -6.82
CA ASN A 29 2.09 -12.40 -6.99
C ASN A 29 2.87 -12.28 -5.68
N VAL A 30 2.24 -12.62 -4.58
CA VAL A 30 2.92 -12.72 -3.28
C VAL A 30 3.80 -13.96 -3.22
N PRO A 31 4.98 -13.89 -2.57
CA PRO A 31 5.82 -15.06 -2.39
C PRO A 31 5.19 -16.05 -1.40
N GLU A 32 5.67 -17.28 -1.44
CA GLU A 32 5.24 -18.33 -0.53
C GLU A 32 5.39 -17.92 0.95
N GLY A 33 4.41 -18.29 1.78
CA GLY A 33 4.37 -17.97 3.21
C GLY A 33 3.94 -16.54 3.52
N VAL A 34 3.38 -15.80 2.54
CA VAL A 34 2.76 -14.50 2.78
C VAL A 34 1.25 -14.63 2.83
N ASP A 35 0.66 -14.17 3.95
CA ASP A 35 -0.77 -13.88 4.04
C ASP A 35 -1.01 -12.44 3.57
N PHE A 36 -1.80 -12.26 2.51
CA PHE A 36 -2.05 -10.96 1.92
C PHE A 36 -3.47 -10.49 2.22
N LYS A 37 -3.59 -9.38 2.93
CA LYS A 37 -4.87 -8.81 3.33
C LYS A 37 -5.09 -7.44 2.69
N ILE A 38 -6.28 -7.18 2.19
CA ILE A 38 -6.66 -5.86 1.68
C ILE A 38 -7.43 -5.13 2.78
N ALA A 39 -6.87 -3.99 3.23
CA ALA A 39 -7.53 -3.11 4.18
C ALA A 39 -8.52 -2.19 3.42
N PRO A 40 -9.82 -2.20 3.76
CA PRO A 40 -10.84 -1.47 3.01
C PRO A 40 -10.78 0.03 3.32
N ILE A 41 -10.67 0.86 2.26
CA ILE A 41 -10.60 2.33 2.41
C ILE A 41 -11.83 3.07 1.88
N ARG A 42 -12.75 2.37 1.21
CA ARG A 42 -13.88 3.01 0.52
C ARG A 42 -14.85 3.74 1.46
N ASN A 43 -15.08 3.18 2.63
CA ASN A 43 -16.07 3.67 3.60
C ASN A 43 -15.43 4.42 4.78
N LEU A 44 -14.15 4.76 4.66
CA LEU A 44 -13.49 5.58 5.68
C LEU A 44 -14.10 7.00 5.66
N PRO A 45 -14.50 7.56 6.81
CA PRO A 45 -14.89 8.97 6.90
C PRO A 45 -13.67 9.86 6.64
N MET A 46 -13.89 11.14 6.44
CA MET A 46 -12.78 12.10 6.52
C MET A 46 -12.27 12.13 7.96
N TYR A 47 -10.94 12.10 8.11
CA TYR A 47 -10.31 12.17 9.42
C TYR A 47 -10.75 13.44 10.16
N ASN A 48 -11.17 13.23 11.41
CA ASN A 48 -11.52 14.28 12.34
C ASN A 48 -10.99 13.89 13.73
N THR A 49 -10.24 14.78 14.38
CA THR A 49 -9.68 14.56 15.72
C THR A 49 -10.76 14.31 16.77
N ASP A 50 -11.93 14.93 16.62
CA ASP A 50 -13.05 14.78 17.58
C ASP A 50 -13.64 13.35 17.61
N GLU A 51 -13.34 12.55 16.58
CA GLU A 51 -13.83 11.17 16.46
C GLU A 51 -12.80 10.12 16.93
N GLU A 52 -11.62 10.53 17.40
CA GLU A 52 -10.56 9.61 17.82
C GLU A 52 -10.95 8.71 18.99
N GLU A 53 -11.74 9.22 19.94
CA GLU A 53 -12.19 8.46 21.12
C GLU A 53 -13.31 7.46 20.78
N ASN A 54 -14.10 7.73 19.75
CA ASN A 54 -15.23 6.90 19.32
C ASN A 54 -15.20 6.65 17.80
N PRO A 55 -14.18 5.95 17.29
CA PRO A 55 -14.01 5.73 15.86
C PRO A 55 -15.13 4.84 15.30
N SER A 56 -15.54 5.12 14.06
CA SER A 56 -16.50 4.29 13.34
C SER A 56 -15.99 2.85 13.15
N GLU A 57 -16.90 1.90 12.97
CA GLU A 57 -16.56 0.50 12.67
C GLU A 57 -15.63 0.37 11.47
N ALA A 58 -15.81 1.20 10.42
CA ALA A 58 -14.96 1.21 9.25
C ALA A 58 -13.50 1.58 9.60
N VAL A 59 -13.29 2.56 10.50
CA VAL A 59 -11.98 2.95 10.99
C VAL A 59 -11.35 1.84 11.83
N VAL A 60 -12.11 1.25 12.75
CA VAL A 60 -11.63 0.15 13.60
C VAL A 60 -11.20 -1.04 12.75
N ASN A 61 -12.02 -1.47 11.80
CA ASN A 61 -11.71 -2.59 10.90
C ASN A 61 -10.48 -2.31 10.04
N PHE A 62 -10.37 -1.10 9.49
CA PHE A 62 -9.21 -0.69 8.70
C PHE A 62 -7.93 -0.74 9.53
N LYS A 63 -7.91 -0.12 10.71
CA LYS A 63 -6.76 -0.11 11.60
C LYS A 63 -6.36 -1.51 12.07
N ASN A 64 -7.33 -2.38 12.38
CA ASN A 64 -7.04 -3.75 12.81
C ASN A 64 -6.32 -4.55 11.72
N VAL A 65 -6.75 -4.45 10.46
CA VAL A 65 -6.03 -5.11 9.34
C VAL A 65 -4.59 -4.62 9.23
N LEU A 66 -4.35 -3.32 9.41
CA LEU A 66 -2.99 -2.76 9.37
C LEU A 66 -2.17 -3.11 10.62
N ARG A 67 -2.80 -3.15 11.79
CA ARG A 67 -2.15 -3.48 13.08
C ARG A 67 -1.56 -4.89 13.06
N ASP A 68 -2.33 -5.85 12.56
CA ASP A 68 -1.95 -7.27 12.51
C ASP A 68 -0.92 -7.58 11.42
N ALA A 69 -0.61 -6.63 10.54
CA ALA A 69 0.33 -6.83 9.45
C ALA A 69 1.79 -6.56 9.86
N ASP A 70 2.71 -7.33 9.32
CA ASP A 70 4.16 -7.12 9.44
C ASP A 70 4.68 -6.05 8.49
N GLY A 71 4.02 -5.92 7.34
CA GLY A 71 4.36 -4.94 6.31
C GLY A 71 3.14 -4.39 5.59
N ILE A 72 3.34 -3.24 4.98
CA ILE A 72 2.28 -2.48 4.30
C ILE A 72 2.63 -2.30 2.83
N LEU A 73 1.67 -2.54 1.95
CA LEU A 73 1.73 -2.15 0.55
C LEU A 73 0.72 -1.02 0.29
N VAL A 74 1.21 0.11 -0.21
CA VAL A 74 0.36 1.21 -0.67
C VAL A 74 0.32 1.24 -2.19
N VAL A 75 -0.88 1.18 -2.78
CA VAL A 75 -1.07 1.31 -4.22
C VAL A 75 -1.80 2.61 -4.50
N THR A 76 -1.19 3.53 -5.25
CA THR A 76 -1.71 4.90 -5.40
C THR A 76 -1.79 5.36 -6.85
N PRO A 77 -2.88 5.99 -7.32
CA PRO A 77 -2.84 6.84 -8.49
C PRO A 77 -2.14 8.17 -8.16
N GLU A 78 -1.88 8.97 -9.18
CA GLU A 78 -1.42 10.35 -9.05
C GLU A 78 -2.55 11.29 -9.45
N TYR A 79 -2.98 12.16 -8.55
CA TYR A 79 -3.96 13.20 -8.82
C TYR A 79 -3.31 14.57 -8.60
N ASN A 80 -3.40 15.45 -9.62
CA ASN A 80 -2.84 16.79 -9.55
C ASN A 80 -1.38 16.80 -9.06
N TYR A 81 -0.56 15.90 -9.63
CA TYR A 81 0.86 15.71 -9.29
C TYR A 81 1.13 15.22 -7.86
N SER A 82 0.14 14.77 -7.11
CA SER A 82 0.29 14.42 -5.70
C SER A 82 -0.50 13.17 -5.31
N ILE A 83 -0.48 12.89 -4.01
CA ILE A 83 -1.23 11.82 -3.34
C ILE A 83 -2.72 12.13 -3.44
N PRO A 84 -3.57 11.21 -3.87
CA PRO A 84 -5.01 11.39 -3.82
C PRO A 84 -5.52 11.60 -2.39
N GLY A 85 -6.52 12.46 -2.21
CA GLY A 85 -7.08 12.78 -0.91
C GLY A 85 -7.50 11.55 -0.10
N PHE A 86 -8.12 10.56 -0.72
CA PHE A 86 -8.55 9.34 -0.04
C PHE A 86 -7.39 8.46 0.46
N ILE A 87 -6.23 8.46 -0.23
CA ILE A 87 -5.02 7.76 0.25
C ILE A 87 -4.41 8.50 1.43
N LYS A 88 -4.30 9.85 1.33
CA LYS A 88 -3.77 10.67 2.42
C LYS A 88 -4.67 10.54 3.65
N ASN A 89 -5.97 10.59 3.48
CA ASN A 89 -6.96 10.40 4.56
C ASN A 89 -6.81 9.04 5.25
N ALA A 90 -6.65 7.95 4.48
CA ALA A 90 -6.42 6.61 5.04
C ALA A 90 -5.14 6.56 5.89
N ILE A 91 -4.06 7.22 5.45
CA ILE A 91 -2.81 7.32 6.20
C ILE A 91 -3.01 8.15 7.48
N ASP A 92 -3.73 9.27 7.41
CA ASP A 92 -4.01 10.10 8.58
C ASP A 92 -4.80 9.34 9.63
N ILE A 93 -5.84 8.60 9.23
CA ILE A 93 -6.62 7.72 10.10
C ILE A 93 -5.72 6.64 10.74
N ALA A 94 -4.88 5.97 9.94
CA ALA A 94 -4.03 4.88 10.42
C ALA A 94 -2.96 5.33 11.42
N SER A 95 -2.53 6.59 11.34
CA SER A 95 -1.48 7.17 12.17
C SER A 95 -2.01 7.94 13.40
N ARG A 96 -3.32 8.02 13.60
CA ARG A 96 -3.96 8.75 14.69
C ARG A 96 -4.89 7.86 15.52
N PRO A 97 -5.09 8.20 16.84
CA PRO A 97 -4.24 9.12 17.62
C PRO A 97 -2.78 8.68 17.65
N TYR A 98 -1.86 9.55 18.05
CA TYR A 98 -0.42 9.22 18.09
C TYR A 98 -0.10 8.01 18.97
N SER A 99 -0.86 7.81 20.05
CA SER A 99 -0.74 6.66 20.94
C SER A 99 -1.14 5.34 20.28
N ASP A 100 -1.90 5.38 19.15
CA ASP A 100 -2.38 4.22 18.40
C ASP A 100 -2.01 4.31 16.91
N ASN A 101 -0.77 4.75 16.62
CA ASN A 101 -0.22 4.77 15.27
C ASN A 101 0.13 3.34 14.83
N VAL A 102 -0.72 2.74 13.98
CA VAL A 102 -0.55 1.35 13.49
C VAL A 102 0.45 1.21 12.35
N LEU A 103 1.04 2.32 11.88
CA LEU A 103 2.03 2.34 10.78
C LEU A 103 3.47 2.41 11.27
N LYS A 104 3.70 2.98 12.46
CA LYS A 104 5.05 3.24 13.00
C LYS A 104 5.91 1.98 13.02
N GLY A 105 7.13 2.09 12.51
CA GLY A 105 8.14 1.02 12.51
C GLY A 105 7.89 -0.10 11.50
N LYS A 106 6.75 -0.11 10.79
CA LYS A 106 6.44 -1.14 9.81
C LYS A 106 7.19 -0.93 8.49
N HIS A 107 7.53 -2.05 7.83
CA HIS A 107 8.02 -2.00 6.46
C HIS A 107 6.92 -1.56 5.50
N VAL A 108 7.27 -0.69 4.54
CA VAL A 108 6.32 -0.21 3.54
C VAL A 108 6.90 -0.24 2.13
N ALA A 109 6.11 -0.76 1.21
CA ALA A 109 6.33 -0.66 -0.23
C ALA A 109 5.23 0.19 -0.87
N VAL A 110 5.55 0.80 -2.01
CA VAL A 110 4.59 1.58 -2.79
C VAL A 110 4.70 1.23 -4.26
N MET A 111 3.55 1.20 -4.94
CA MET A 111 3.47 1.07 -6.38
C MET A 111 2.34 1.92 -6.93
N SER A 112 2.42 2.26 -8.21
CA SER A 112 1.45 3.12 -8.87
C SER A 112 1.25 2.78 -10.34
N ALA A 113 0.08 3.12 -10.88
CA ALA A 113 -0.24 3.01 -12.29
C ALA A 113 -0.91 4.30 -12.78
N SER A 114 -0.53 4.75 -13.98
CA SER A 114 -1.10 5.90 -14.64
C SER A 114 -1.10 5.72 -16.15
N ILE A 115 -2.05 6.35 -16.84
CA ILE A 115 -2.05 6.42 -18.30
C ILE A 115 -0.95 7.34 -18.86
N GLY A 116 -0.38 8.21 -18.02
CA GLY A 116 0.71 9.11 -18.40
C GLY A 116 2.10 8.47 -18.31
N ALA A 117 3.08 9.16 -18.86
CA ALA A 117 4.46 8.67 -19.00
C ALA A 117 5.18 8.42 -17.66
N PHE A 118 4.78 9.11 -16.57
CA PHE A 118 5.49 9.01 -15.28
C PHE A 118 4.94 7.94 -14.33
N GLY A 119 3.85 7.23 -14.71
CA GLY A 119 3.35 6.09 -13.95
C GLY A 119 2.95 6.38 -12.50
N GLY A 120 2.73 7.63 -12.11
CA GLY A 120 2.41 8.01 -10.73
C GLY A 120 3.64 8.29 -9.85
N MET A 121 4.78 8.55 -10.43
CA MET A 121 6.06 8.74 -9.74
C MET A 121 6.01 9.85 -8.68
N ARG A 122 5.39 11.00 -8.99
CA ARG A 122 5.35 12.14 -8.07
C ARG A 122 4.56 11.81 -6.80
N ALA A 123 3.42 11.14 -6.95
CA ALA A 123 2.62 10.69 -5.81
C ALA A 123 3.42 9.71 -4.93
N GLN A 124 4.22 8.80 -5.51
CA GLN A 124 5.08 7.92 -4.73
C GLN A 124 6.15 8.70 -3.95
N TYR A 125 6.80 9.69 -4.56
CA TYR A 125 7.81 10.49 -3.84
C TYR A 125 7.19 11.34 -2.72
N HIS A 126 5.98 11.86 -2.89
CA HIS A 126 5.26 12.54 -1.80
C HIS A 126 4.90 11.54 -0.68
N LEU A 127 4.48 10.31 -1.00
CA LEU A 127 4.25 9.27 -0.01
C LEU A 127 5.53 8.92 0.77
N ARG A 128 6.67 8.85 0.11
CA ARG A 128 7.95 8.58 0.76
C ARG A 128 8.30 9.62 1.83
N GLN A 129 7.99 10.90 1.62
CA GLN A 129 8.14 11.95 2.63
C GLN A 129 7.22 11.70 3.83
N VAL A 130 5.96 11.31 3.58
CA VAL A 130 5.01 10.96 4.63
C VAL A 130 5.50 9.75 5.44
N PHE A 131 6.04 8.73 4.77
CA PHE A 131 6.59 7.54 5.44
C PHE A 131 7.79 7.85 6.32
N VAL A 132 8.64 8.82 5.94
CA VAL A 132 9.74 9.31 6.79
C VAL A 132 9.18 9.87 8.10
N TYR A 133 8.17 10.75 8.02
CA TYR A 133 7.56 11.33 9.21
C TYR A 133 6.92 10.25 10.12
N LEU A 134 6.33 9.22 9.54
CA LEU A 134 5.68 8.13 10.27
C LEU A 134 6.65 7.06 10.80
N ASP A 135 7.96 7.26 10.62
CA ASP A 135 9.01 6.29 11.03
C ASP A 135 8.79 4.90 10.40
N MET A 136 8.36 4.86 9.13
CA MET A 136 8.18 3.61 8.39
C MET A 136 9.47 3.21 7.67
N LYS A 137 9.74 1.91 7.61
CA LYS A 137 10.91 1.33 6.94
C LYS A 137 10.62 1.09 5.47
N GLN A 138 11.09 1.98 4.59
CA GLN A 138 10.72 1.97 3.18
C GLN A 138 11.51 0.94 2.37
N ILE A 139 10.82 0.22 1.48
CA ILE A 139 11.44 -0.56 0.41
C ILE A 139 11.72 0.40 -0.76
N ASN A 140 12.98 0.76 -0.95
CA ASN A 140 13.35 1.78 -1.92
C ASN A 140 13.45 1.24 -3.36
N LYS A 141 13.78 -0.04 -3.54
CA LYS A 141 13.96 -0.68 -4.85
C LYS A 141 13.42 -2.13 -4.84
N PRO A 142 12.85 -2.58 -5.99
CA PRO A 142 12.62 -1.79 -7.22
C PRO A 142 11.52 -0.75 -7.02
N GLU A 143 11.55 0.30 -7.85
CA GLU A 143 10.42 1.22 -7.99
C GLU A 143 9.44 0.65 -9.01
N VAL A 144 8.16 0.64 -8.69
CA VAL A 144 7.12 0.11 -9.57
C VAL A 144 6.21 1.25 -10.01
N PHE A 145 6.53 1.82 -11.18
CA PHE A 145 5.75 2.86 -11.86
C PHE A 145 5.17 2.29 -13.15
N ILE A 146 3.91 1.95 -13.17
CA ILE A 146 3.24 1.44 -14.37
C ILE A 146 2.77 2.64 -15.21
N ASN A 147 3.61 3.07 -16.14
CA ASN A 147 3.27 4.10 -17.12
C ASN A 147 2.48 3.51 -18.29
N PHE A 148 1.74 4.35 -19.03
CA PHE A 148 0.91 3.94 -20.16
C PHE A 148 0.07 2.70 -19.80
N ALA A 149 -0.60 2.75 -18.65
CA ALA A 149 -1.28 1.60 -18.07
C ALA A 149 -2.36 1.00 -18.99
N GLN A 150 -2.96 1.81 -19.86
CA GLN A 150 -3.93 1.37 -20.87
C GLN A 150 -3.34 0.35 -21.87
N ASP A 151 -2.03 0.40 -22.13
CA ASP A 151 -1.34 -0.47 -23.06
C ASP A 151 -0.80 -1.75 -22.38
N LYS A 152 -0.80 -1.78 -21.05
CA LYS A 152 -0.21 -2.85 -20.23
C LYS A 152 -1.25 -3.75 -19.54
N PHE A 153 -2.45 -3.24 -19.32
CA PHE A 153 -3.56 -4.02 -18.78
C PHE A 153 -4.56 -4.36 -19.88
N ASP A 154 -5.02 -5.60 -19.91
CA ASP A 154 -6.10 -6.01 -20.80
C ASP A 154 -7.48 -5.50 -20.31
N PRO A 155 -8.56 -5.64 -21.10
CA PRO A 155 -9.89 -5.22 -20.71
C PRO A 155 -10.45 -5.88 -19.44
N ASN A 156 -9.90 -7.04 -19.05
CA ASN A 156 -10.27 -7.76 -17.84
C ASN A 156 -9.43 -7.30 -16.62
N GLY A 157 -8.47 -6.37 -16.81
CA GLY A 157 -7.59 -5.85 -15.79
C GLY A 157 -6.43 -6.77 -15.43
N GLU A 158 -6.07 -7.71 -16.30
CA GLU A 158 -4.88 -8.54 -16.14
C GLU A 158 -3.66 -7.82 -16.75
N LEU A 159 -2.57 -7.74 -15.97
CA LEU A 159 -1.32 -7.13 -16.42
C LEU A 159 -0.62 -8.05 -17.43
N ARG A 160 -0.35 -7.54 -18.64
CA ARG A 160 0.29 -8.26 -19.74
C ARG A 160 1.77 -7.90 -19.93
N ASP A 161 2.24 -6.82 -19.32
CA ASP A 161 3.63 -6.38 -19.41
C ASP A 161 4.52 -7.20 -18.46
N GLU A 162 5.29 -8.13 -19.01
CA GLU A 162 6.14 -9.05 -18.24
C GLU A 162 7.19 -8.30 -17.39
N LYS A 163 7.76 -7.22 -17.92
CA LYS A 163 8.76 -6.42 -17.17
C LYS A 163 8.14 -5.82 -15.89
N SER A 164 6.96 -5.26 -16.01
CA SER A 164 6.23 -4.74 -14.85
C SER A 164 5.88 -5.85 -13.86
N LEU A 165 5.48 -7.02 -14.35
CA LEU A 165 5.17 -8.17 -13.50
C LEU A 165 6.38 -8.63 -12.69
N LEU A 166 7.56 -8.73 -13.31
CA LEU A 166 8.81 -9.08 -12.63
C LEU A 166 9.18 -8.07 -11.54
N LEU A 167 9.01 -6.77 -11.80
CA LEU A 167 9.26 -5.72 -10.81
C LEU A 167 8.31 -5.83 -9.62
N ILE A 168 7.03 -6.12 -9.86
CA ILE A 168 6.03 -6.34 -8.79
C ILE A 168 6.44 -7.54 -7.93
N GLN A 169 6.79 -8.66 -8.55
CA GLN A 169 7.23 -9.87 -7.84
C GLN A 169 8.49 -9.62 -7.01
N GLU A 170 9.46 -8.89 -7.55
CA GLU A 170 10.67 -8.52 -6.82
C GLU A 170 10.37 -7.61 -5.63
N LEU A 171 9.52 -6.59 -5.80
CA LEU A 171 9.12 -5.70 -4.72
C LEU A 171 8.42 -6.46 -3.59
N MET A 172 7.49 -7.37 -3.95
CA MET A 172 6.77 -8.20 -2.96
C MET A 172 7.71 -9.17 -2.23
N LYS A 173 8.69 -9.76 -2.94
CA LYS A 173 9.71 -10.61 -2.31
C LYS A 173 10.56 -9.84 -1.31
N LYS A 174 11.00 -8.62 -1.67
CA LYS A 174 11.80 -7.76 -0.77
C LYS A 174 10.99 -7.35 0.46
N LEU A 175 9.76 -6.88 0.27
CA LEU A 175 8.90 -6.51 1.40
C LEU A 175 8.73 -7.69 2.37
N ALA A 176 8.41 -8.87 1.86
CA ALA A 176 8.27 -10.07 2.69
C ALA A 176 9.58 -10.48 3.39
N ALA A 177 10.72 -10.33 2.73
CA ALA A 177 12.02 -10.64 3.31
C ALA A 177 12.36 -9.72 4.49
N GLU A 178 12.16 -8.41 4.33
CA GLU A 178 12.39 -7.42 5.38
C GLU A 178 11.45 -7.64 6.59
N CYS A 179 10.17 -7.98 6.34
CA CYS A 179 9.24 -8.34 7.41
C CYS A 179 9.71 -9.56 8.21
N ARG A 180 10.21 -10.60 7.54
CA ARG A 180 10.76 -11.80 8.20
C ARG A 180 12.01 -11.49 9.03
N LEU A 181 12.91 -10.65 8.52
CA LEU A 181 14.11 -10.23 9.24
C LEU A 181 13.76 -9.47 10.52
N SER A 182 12.79 -8.55 10.45
CA SER A 182 12.36 -7.78 11.62
C SER A 182 11.72 -8.65 12.71
N ARG A 183 10.98 -9.70 12.35
CA ARG A 183 10.44 -10.64 13.34
C ARG A 183 11.55 -11.39 14.11
N LYS A 184 12.61 -11.79 13.43
CA LYS A 184 13.74 -12.51 14.04
C LYS A 184 14.58 -11.63 14.97
N SER A 185 14.56 -10.32 14.78
CA SER A 185 15.34 -9.36 15.56
C SER A 185 14.61 -8.82 16.80
N LEU A 186 13.33 -9.15 16.98
CA LEU A 186 12.61 -8.85 18.22
C LEU A 186 13.07 -9.85 19.30
N PRO A 187 13.59 -9.37 20.45
CA PRO A 187 13.91 -10.26 21.58
C PRO A 187 12.62 -10.96 22.05
N VAL A 188 12.72 -12.26 22.29
CA VAL A 188 11.68 -13.10 22.90
C VAL A 188 11.41 -12.66 24.34
#